data_736dd7a57f008e8723bb9cae13bce933
#
_entry.id   736dd7a57f008e8723bb9cae13bce933
#
_cell.length_a   1.000
_cell.length_b   1.000
_cell.length_c   1.000
_cell.angle_alpha   90.00
_cell.angle_beta   90.00
_cell.angle_gamma   90.00
#
_symmetry.space_group_name_H-M   'P 1'
#
loop_
_entity.id
_entity.type
_entity.pdbx_description
1 polymer ?
#
loop_
_entity_poly.entity_id
_entity_poly.type
_entity_poly.pdbx_seq_one_letter_code
_entity_poly.pdbx_strand_id
1 'polypeptide(L)'
;CMSNEIENIQVEELHKEIDLIQGCINRMANNSFLLKGWLVSIIAVVVTLSLDEMNKFVITLMVIMITISFWYLDSYFLRMEKLYRKMYEWVLENRKQGNRDFQYDLNPHRFDTQVERVSNIMCSKTMRWFYGIIILLIVMISVYYSWDNIVKLICKC
;
A
#
# COMPACT_ATOMS: atom_id res chain seq x y z
N CYS A 1 -27.52 -6.08 -40.59
CA CYS A 1 -28.08 -6.09 -39.22
C CYS A 1 -27.25 -6.96 -38.29
N MET A 2 -27.06 -8.27 -38.59
CA MET A 2 -26.38 -9.23 -37.69
C MET A 2 -24.91 -8.91 -37.42
N SER A 3 -24.14 -8.33 -38.35
CA SER A 3 -22.72 -7.97 -38.10
C SER A 3 -22.59 -6.79 -37.14
N ASN A 4 -23.47 -5.80 -37.20
CA ASN A 4 -23.46 -4.66 -36.29
C ASN A 4 -23.88 -5.03 -34.86
N GLU A 5 -24.75 -6.03 -34.70
CA GLU A 5 -25.15 -6.54 -33.39
C GLU A 5 -24.00 -7.29 -32.73
N ILE A 6 -23.27 -8.12 -33.50
CA ILE A 6 -22.10 -8.84 -32.99
C ILE A 6 -20.98 -7.87 -32.58
N GLU A 7 -20.74 -6.85 -33.37
CA GLU A 7 -19.75 -5.80 -33.06
C GLU A 7 -20.12 -5.03 -31.80
N ASN A 8 -21.40 -4.67 -31.64
CA ASN A 8 -21.88 -3.98 -30.43
C ASN A 8 -21.73 -4.85 -29.16
N ILE A 9 -22.04 -6.15 -29.25
CA ILE A 9 -21.86 -7.10 -28.14
C ILE A 9 -20.37 -7.20 -27.76
N GLN A 10 -19.47 -7.26 -28.74
CA GLN A 10 -18.02 -7.32 -28.46
C GLN A 10 -17.48 -6.07 -27.78
N VAL A 11 -17.98 -4.90 -28.17
CA VAL A 11 -17.61 -3.62 -27.52
C VAL A 11 -18.14 -3.57 -26.10
N GLU A 12 -19.37 -4.02 -25.86
CA GLU A 12 -19.93 -4.06 -24.50
C GLU A 12 -19.19 -5.02 -23.58
N GLU A 13 -18.82 -6.22 -24.06
CA GLU A 13 -18.02 -7.18 -23.33
C GLU A 13 -16.64 -6.61 -22.96
N LEU A 14 -15.99 -5.89 -23.89
CA LEU A 14 -14.71 -5.26 -23.65
C LEU A 14 -14.84 -4.15 -22.59
N HIS A 15 -15.87 -3.33 -22.64
CA HIS A 15 -16.10 -2.31 -21.62
C HIS A 15 -16.28 -2.92 -20.24
N LYS A 16 -17.08 -4.00 -20.13
CA LYS A 16 -17.26 -4.71 -18.84
C LYS A 16 -15.95 -5.29 -18.29
N GLU A 17 -15.11 -5.89 -19.15
CA GLU A 17 -13.81 -6.43 -18.77
C GLU A 17 -12.88 -5.31 -18.25
N ILE A 18 -12.83 -4.20 -18.97
CA ILE A 18 -12.06 -3.00 -18.59
C ILE A 18 -12.54 -2.44 -17.26
N ASP A 19 -13.85 -2.31 -17.06
CA ASP A 19 -14.43 -1.78 -15.82
C ASP A 19 -14.09 -2.66 -14.62
N LEU A 20 -14.10 -3.97 -14.77
CA LEU A 20 -13.70 -4.90 -13.72
C LEU A 20 -12.23 -4.72 -13.33
N ILE A 21 -11.34 -4.60 -14.31
CA ILE A 21 -9.91 -4.39 -14.06
C ILE A 21 -9.67 -3.03 -13.41
N GLN A 22 -10.33 -1.96 -13.89
CA GLN A 22 -10.25 -0.62 -13.28
C GLN A 22 -10.79 -0.62 -11.85
N GLY A 23 -11.86 -1.36 -11.59
CA GLY A 23 -12.38 -1.58 -10.24
C GLY A 23 -11.34 -2.21 -9.31
N CYS A 24 -10.58 -3.19 -9.79
CA CYS A 24 -9.47 -3.78 -9.04
C CYS A 24 -8.33 -2.76 -8.78
N ILE A 25 -7.93 -2.01 -9.80
CA ILE A 25 -6.90 -0.97 -9.69
C ILE A 25 -7.29 0.06 -8.62
N ASN A 26 -8.51 0.60 -8.72
CA ASN A 26 -9.02 1.61 -7.79
C ASN A 26 -9.10 1.08 -6.36
N ARG A 27 -9.52 -0.18 -6.19
CA ARG A 27 -9.56 -0.84 -4.86
C ARG A 27 -8.17 -0.98 -4.26
N MET A 28 -7.16 -1.38 -5.05
CA MET A 28 -5.78 -1.51 -4.55
C MET A 28 -5.18 -0.15 -4.19
N ALA A 29 -5.38 0.87 -5.03
CA ALA A 29 -4.94 2.24 -4.76
C ALA A 29 -5.61 2.82 -3.51
N ASN A 30 -6.92 2.62 -3.34
CA ASN A 30 -7.66 3.06 -2.16
C ASN A 30 -7.19 2.36 -0.88
N ASN A 31 -6.92 1.06 -0.93
CA ASN A 31 -6.39 0.31 0.21
C ASN A 31 -5.02 0.86 0.65
N SER A 32 -4.12 1.15 -0.30
CA SER A 32 -2.84 1.80 -0.03
C SER A 32 -3.01 3.16 0.65
N PHE A 33 -3.95 3.97 0.20
CA PHE A 33 -4.27 5.28 0.81
C PHE A 33 -4.83 5.13 2.24
N LEU A 34 -5.79 4.23 2.43
CA LEU A 34 -6.41 3.97 3.73
C LEU A 34 -5.40 3.47 4.76
N LEU A 35 -4.46 2.59 4.38
CA LEU A 35 -3.41 2.11 5.28
C LEU A 35 -2.56 3.25 5.85
N LYS A 36 -2.23 4.26 5.04
CA LYS A 36 -1.49 5.44 5.52
C LYS A 36 -2.27 6.22 6.57
N GLY A 37 -3.56 6.42 6.34
CA GLY A 37 -4.46 7.08 7.30
C GLY A 37 -4.60 6.30 8.61
N TRP A 38 -4.79 4.97 8.51
CA TRP A 38 -4.90 4.10 9.68
C TRP A 38 -3.61 4.08 10.50
N LEU A 39 -2.44 4.00 9.85
CA LEU A 39 -1.16 4.02 10.55
C LEU A 39 -1.00 5.29 11.38
N VAL A 40 -1.25 6.47 10.79
CA VAL A 40 -1.15 7.75 11.50
C VAL A 40 -2.13 7.80 12.69
N SER A 41 -3.35 7.32 12.51
CA SER A 41 -4.36 7.26 13.57
C SER A 41 -3.94 6.34 14.72
N ILE A 42 -3.43 5.14 14.41
CA ILE A 42 -2.95 4.18 15.42
C ILE A 42 -1.78 4.78 16.21
N ILE A 43 -0.81 5.39 15.53
CA ILE A 43 0.34 6.02 16.19
C ILE A 43 -0.14 7.14 17.12
N ALA A 44 -1.07 8.00 16.68
CA ALA A 44 -1.61 9.06 17.50
C ALA A 44 -2.29 8.54 18.79
N VAL A 45 -3.09 7.48 18.67
CA VAL A 45 -3.74 6.82 19.81
C VAL A 45 -2.71 6.23 20.76
N VAL A 46 -1.73 5.48 20.24
CA VAL A 46 -0.70 4.84 21.07
C VAL A 46 0.13 5.89 21.81
N VAL A 47 0.54 6.96 21.14
CA VAL A 47 1.29 8.05 21.78
C VAL A 47 0.47 8.70 22.89
N THR A 48 -0.82 8.95 22.67
CA THR A 48 -1.70 9.59 23.66
C THR A 48 -1.91 8.71 24.89
N LEU A 49 -2.11 7.39 24.70
CA LEU A 49 -2.34 6.47 25.82
C LEU A 49 -1.07 6.12 26.59
N SER A 50 0.11 6.34 26.00
CA SER A 50 1.40 5.95 26.59
C SER A 50 1.98 6.94 27.60
N LEU A 51 1.24 8.00 27.97
CA LEU A 51 1.79 9.09 28.76
C LEU A 51 2.04 8.72 30.24
N ASP A 52 1.36 7.73 30.80
CA ASP A 52 1.30 7.65 32.27
C ASP A 52 2.07 6.52 32.96
N GLU A 53 2.26 5.30 32.43
CA GLU A 53 2.89 4.23 33.25
C GLU A 53 3.66 3.12 32.49
N MET A 54 3.58 3.05 31.18
CA MET A 54 4.20 1.94 30.45
C MET A 54 5.70 2.20 30.14
N ASN A 55 6.47 1.11 30.08
CA ASN A 55 7.87 1.18 29.67
C ASN A 55 7.97 1.76 28.24
N LYS A 56 8.43 3.00 28.13
CA LYS A 56 8.49 3.78 26.87
C LYS A 56 9.30 3.08 25.77
N PHE A 57 10.31 2.28 26.17
CA PHE A 57 11.08 1.50 25.22
C PHE A 57 10.24 0.40 24.55
N VAL A 58 9.41 -0.31 25.32
CA VAL A 58 8.50 -1.35 24.77
C VAL A 58 7.50 -0.74 23.81
N ILE A 59 6.91 0.39 24.17
CA ILE A 59 5.95 1.11 23.30
C ILE A 59 6.62 1.53 21.99
N THR A 60 7.81 2.13 22.06
CA THR A 60 8.57 2.53 20.87
C THR A 60 8.82 1.34 19.94
N LEU A 61 9.23 0.20 20.51
CA LEU A 61 9.46 -1.03 19.75
C LEU A 61 8.16 -1.51 19.08
N MET A 62 7.05 -1.53 19.80
CA MET A 62 5.74 -1.92 19.26
C MET A 62 5.30 -1.00 18.10
N VAL A 63 5.44 0.32 18.24
CA VAL A 63 5.08 1.28 17.19
C VAL A 63 5.96 1.11 15.95
N ILE A 64 7.26 0.85 16.12
CA ILE A 64 8.17 0.58 15.00
C ILE A 64 7.74 -0.71 14.27
N MET A 65 7.43 -1.79 15.00
CA MET A 65 6.96 -3.05 14.41
C MET A 65 5.65 -2.88 13.63
N ILE A 66 4.69 -2.14 14.18
CA ILE A 66 3.44 -1.79 13.50
C ILE A 66 3.76 -0.99 12.22
N THR A 67 4.61 0.03 12.29
CA THR A 67 4.99 0.87 11.15
C THR A 67 5.62 0.04 10.02
N ILE A 68 6.52 -0.90 10.34
CA ILE A 68 7.15 -1.79 9.36
C ILE A 68 6.09 -2.72 8.71
N SER A 69 5.15 -3.24 9.50
CA SER A 69 4.07 -4.10 9.00
C SER A 69 3.17 -3.35 8.02
N PHE A 70 2.79 -2.12 8.34
CA PHE A 70 2.02 -1.26 7.44
C PHE A 70 2.80 -0.88 6.18
N TRP A 71 4.10 -0.63 6.29
CA TRP A 71 4.97 -0.35 5.13
C TRP A 71 5.02 -1.53 4.15
N TYR A 72 5.15 -2.75 4.68
CA TYR A 72 5.09 -3.95 3.85
C TYR A 72 3.72 -4.10 3.16
N LEU A 73 2.64 -3.94 3.91
CA LEU A 73 1.27 -4.12 3.41
C LEU A 73 0.90 -3.06 2.35
N ASP A 74 1.29 -1.80 2.55
CA ASP A 74 1.12 -0.72 1.59
C ASP A 74 1.89 -1.01 0.29
N SER A 75 3.14 -1.46 0.41
CA SER A 75 3.95 -1.85 -0.75
C SER A 75 3.39 -3.06 -1.50
N TYR A 76 2.75 -3.98 -0.79
CA TYR A 76 2.05 -5.11 -1.39
C TYR A 76 0.85 -4.63 -2.22
N PHE A 77 -0.02 -3.76 -1.67
CA PHE A 77 -1.15 -3.22 -2.42
C PHE A 77 -0.70 -2.40 -3.63
N LEU A 78 0.38 -1.63 -3.51
CA LEU A 78 0.93 -0.89 -4.62
C LEU A 78 1.50 -1.83 -5.72
N ARG A 79 2.08 -2.97 -5.33
CA ARG A 79 2.48 -4.00 -6.29
C ARG A 79 1.27 -4.59 -7.01
N MET A 80 0.21 -4.92 -6.29
CA MET A 80 -1.02 -5.45 -6.87
C MET A 80 -1.64 -4.45 -7.86
N GLU A 81 -1.66 -3.16 -7.53
CA GLU A 81 -2.11 -2.11 -8.44
C GLU A 81 -1.29 -2.11 -9.74
N LYS A 82 0.05 -2.17 -9.64
CA LYS A 82 0.92 -2.24 -10.83
C LYS A 82 0.66 -3.48 -11.69
N LEU A 83 0.40 -4.64 -11.07
CA LEU A 83 0.05 -5.87 -11.77
C LEU A 83 -1.27 -5.74 -12.55
N TYR A 84 -2.31 -5.16 -11.92
CA TYR A 84 -3.58 -4.90 -12.61
C TYR A 84 -3.45 -3.86 -13.71
N ARG A 85 -2.56 -2.87 -13.59
CA ARG A 85 -2.25 -1.93 -14.68
C ARG A 85 -1.61 -2.64 -15.86
N LYS A 86 -0.69 -3.60 -15.63
CA LYS A 86 -0.11 -4.44 -16.69
C LYS A 86 -1.15 -5.33 -17.35
N MET A 87 -2.06 -5.90 -16.59
CA MET A 87 -3.20 -6.64 -17.12
C MET A 87 -4.07 -5.76 -18.02
N TYR A 88 -4.39 -4.54 -17.60
CA TYR A 88 -5.16 -3.58 -18.36
C TYR A 88 -4.50 -3.27 -19.73
N GLU A 89 -3.19 -2.97 -19.72
CA GLU A 89 -2.43 -2.73 -20.95
C GLU A 89 -2.49 -3.94 -21.89
N TRP A 90 -2.30 -5.13 -21.36
CA TRP A 90 -2.34 -6.39 -22.11
C TRP A 90 -3.73 -6.64 -22.71
N VAL A 91 -4.79 -6.46 -21.95
CA VAL A 91 -6.18 -6.64 -22.43
C VAL A 91 -6.46 -5.68 -23.59
N LEU A 92 -6.13 -4.40 -23.45
CA LEU A 92 -6.35 -3.41 -24.52
C LEU A 92 -5.64 -3.79 -25.83
N GLU A 93 -4.41 -4.28 -25.74
CA GLU A 93 -3.62 -4.64 -26.92
C GLU A 93 -4.15 -5.92 -27.58
N ASN A 94 -4.42 -6.96 -26.80
CA ASN A 94 -4.88 -8.25 -27.32
C ASN A 94 -6.31 -8.18 -27.88
N ARG A 95 -7.22 -7.43 -27.26
CA ARG A 95 -8.60 -7.27 -27.78
C ARG A 95 -8.64 -6.51 -29.10
N LYS A 96 -7.73 -5.53 -29.30
CA LYS A 96 -7.58 -4.86 -30.62
C LYS A 96 -7.18 -5.83 -31.73
N GLN A 97 -6.43 -6.90 -31.41
CA GLN A 97 -6.00 -7.92 -32.34
C GLN A 97 -7.05 -9.05 -32.51
N GLY A 98 -8.20 -8.96 -31.86
CA GLY A 98 -9.27 -9.95 -31.89
C GLY A 98 -9.00 -11.19 -31.04
N ASN A 99 -7.93 -11.21 -30.26
CA ASN A 99 -7.61 -12.29 -29.33
C ASN A 99 -8.52 -12.24 -28.10
N ARG A 100 -9.22 -13.35 -27.79
CA ARG A 100 -10.12 -13.49 -26.64
C ARG A 100 -9.58 -14.39 -25.54
N ASP A 101 -8.31 -14.76 -25.58
CA ASP A 101 -7.69 -15.57 -24.56
C ASP A 101 -7.81 -14.89 -23.20
N PHE A 102 -8.10 -15.67 -22.17
CA PHE A 102 -8.25 -15.21 -20.79
C PHE A 102 -9.28 -14.08 -20.57
N GLN A 103 -10.35 -14.08 -21.38
CA GLN A 103 -11.45 -13.13 -21.20
C GLN A 103 -12.06 -13.31 -19.80
N TYR A 104 -12.25 -12.18 -19.06
CA TYR A 104 -12.72 -12.14 -17.66
C TYR A 104 -11.82 -12.88 -16.64
N ASP A 105 -10.62 -13.30 -16.99
CA ASP A 105 -9.67 -13.81 -16.00
C ASP A 105 -8.96 -12.65 -15.31
N LEU A 106 -9.34 -12.38 -14.05
CA LEU A 106 -8.79 -11.31 -13.23
C LEU A 106 -7.56 -11.72 -12.42
N ASN A 107 -6.84 -12.79 -12.82
CA ASN A 107 -5.62 -13.19 -12.14
C ASN A 107 -4.41 -12.35 -12.58
N PRO A 108 -3.94 -11.38 -11.75
CA PRO A 108 -2.86 -10.47 -12.11
C PRO A 108 -1.49 -11.14 -12.03
N HIS A 109 -1.36 -12.32 -11.37
CA HIS A 109 -0.08 -13.01 -11.16
C HIS A 109 0.58 -13.51 -12.44
N ARG A 110 -0.14 -13.54 -13.56
CA ARG A 110 0.45 -13.77 -14.89
C ARG A 110 1.52 -12.75 -15.27
N PHE A 111 1.47 -11.57 -14.65
CA PHE A 111 2.39 -10.46 -14.89
C PHE A 111 3.45 -10.30 -13.80
N ASP A 112 3.62 -11.27 -12.91
CA ASP A 112 4.54 -11.22 -11.78
C ASP A 112 6.00 -10.94 -12.18
N THR A 113 6.40 -11.39 -13.37
CA THR A 113 7.76 -11.18 -13.92
C THR A 113 7.94 -9.77 -14.51
N GLN A 114 6.87 -9.06 -14.80
CA GLN A 114 6.89 -7.72 -15.41
C GLN A 114 6.83 -6.58 -14.39
N VAL A 115 6.60 -6.92 -13.12
CA VAL A 115 6.49 -5.94 -12.04
C VAL A 115 7.54 -6.24 -10.96
N GLU A 116 8.12 -5.18 -10.42
CA GLU A 116 9.10 -5.26 -9.36
C GLU A 116 8.60 -6.03 -8.13
N ARG A 117 9.53 -6.64 -7.40
CA ARG A 117 9.20 -7.31 -6.12
C ARG A 117 8.75 -6.29 -5.07
N VAL A 118 7.97 -6.76 -4.09
CA VAL A 118 7.49 -5.91 -2.97
C VAL A 118 8.64 -5.17 -2.29
N SER A 119 9.78 -5.84 -2.05
CA SER A 119 10.97 -5.24 -1.43
C SER A 119 11.51 -4.02 -2.20
N ASN A 120 11.52 -4.08 -3.54
CA ASN A 120 11.97 -2.95 -4.36
C ASN A 120 10.98 -1.78 -4.29
N ILE A 121 9.69 -2.08 -4.24
CA ILE A 121 8.63 -1.06 -4.09
C ILE A 121 8.73 -0.41 -2.69
N MET A 122 8.98 -1.18 -1.62
CA MET A 122 9.27 -0.65 -0.28
C MET A 122 10.41 0.37 -0.31
N CYS A 123 11.46 0.07 -1.08
CA CYS A 123 12.63 0.93 -1.24
C CYS A 123 12.43 2.09 -2.24
N SER A 124 11.23 2.27 -2.82
CA SER A 124 10.95 3.40 -3.72
C SER A 124 11.07 4.74 -2.99
N LYS A 125 11.39 5.82 -3.73
CA LYS A 125 11.58 7.15 -3.14
C LYS A 125 10.38 7.58 -2.30
N THR A 126 9.17 7.45 -2.82
CA THR A 126 7.93 7.87 -2.15
C THR A 126 7.70 7.10 -0.85
N MET A 127 7.87 5.77 -0.86
CA MET A 127 7.68 4.93 0.31
C MET A 127 8.71 5.22 1.39
N ARG A 128 9.99 5.34 1.02
CA ARG A 128 11.08 5.67 1.97
C ARG A 128 10.87 7.03 2.63
N TRP A 129 10.44 8.04 1.87
CA TRP A 129 10.16 9.36 2.46
C TRP A 129 9.01 9.30 3.45
N PHE A 130 7.89 8.72 3.09
CA PHE A 130 6.72 8.66 3.97
C PHE A 130 7.00 7.87 5.26
N TYR A 131 7.43 6.62 5.14
CA TYR A 131 7.69 5.76 6.30
C TYR A 131 8.97 6.15 7.06
N GLY A 132 9.99 6.66 6.36
CA GLY A 132 11.21 7.15 6.95
C GLY A 132 11.00 8.36 7.86
N ILE A 133 10.17 9.32 7.45
CA ILE A 133 9.80 10.46 8.30
C ILE A 133 9.05 9.98 9.55
N ILE A 134 8.11 9.06 9.41
CA ILE A 134 7.37 8.51 10.56
C ILE A 134 8.32 7.83 11.54
N ILE A 135 9.22 6.98 11.08
CA ILE A 135 10.20 6.31 11.93
C ILE A 135 11.13 7.34 12.60
N LEU A 136 11.59 8.34 11.86
CA LEU A 136 12.42 9.41 12.42
C LEU A 136 11.70 10.13 13.56
N LEU A 137 10.43 10.50 13.37
CA LEU A 137 9.63 11.15 14.41
C LEU A 137 9.45 10.26 15.64
N ILE A 138 9.18 8.96 15.47
CA ILE A 138 9.07 8.01 16.57
C ILE A 138 10.37 7.95 17.37
N VAL A 139 11.52 7.86 16.70
CA VAL A 139 12.83 7.83 17.33
C VAL A 139 13.13 9.14 18.07
N MET A 140 12.87 10.29 17.47
CA MET A 140 13.05 11.61 18.10
C MET A 140 12.22 11.74 19.38
N ILE A 141 10.95 11.36 19.34
CA ILE A 141 10.06 11.37 20.51
C ILE A 141 10.61 10.44 21.61
N SER A 142 11.05 9.26 21.25
CA SER A 142 11.61 8.27 22.19
C SER A 142 12.90 8.80 22.87
N VAL A 143 13.79 9.42 22.10
CA VAL A 143 15.02 10.03 22.62
C VAL A 143 14.69 11.20 23.57
N TYR A 144 13.74 12.06 23.17
CA TYR A 144 13.32 13.20 24.03
C TYR A 144 12.81 12.73 25.39
N TYR A 145 11.94 11.73 25.43
CA TYR A 145 11.42 11.17 26.69
C TYR A 145 12.50 10.44 27.51
N SER A 146 13.47 9.80 26.87
CA SER A 146 14.59 9.16 27.57
C SER A 146 15.50 10.21 28.21
N TRP A 147 15.76 11.31 27.49
CA TRP A 147 16.57 12.43 28.00
C TRP A 147 15.94 13.09 29.24
N ASP A 148 14.65 13.34 29.21
CA ASP A 148 13.91 13.95 30.32
C ASP A 148 13.96 13.09 31.59
N ASN A 149 13.95 11.76 31.46
CA ASN A 149 14.11 10.82 32.56
C ASN A 149 15.54 10.85 33.15
N ILE A 150 16.55 10.94 32.28
CA ILE A 150 17.97 11.02 32.72
C ILE A 150 18.20 12.34 33.47
N VAL A 151 17.72 13.47 32.95
CA VAL A 151 17.86 14.77 33.60
C VAL A 151 17.16 14.80 34.98
N LYS A 152 15.94 14.23 35.07
CA LYS A 152 15.23 14.10 36.36
C LYS A 152 15.97 13.21 37.37
N LEU A 153 16.68 12.19 36.92
CA LEU A 153 17.51 11.34 37.79
C LEU A 153 18.73 12.10 38.32
N ILE A 154 19.41 12.87 37.49
CA ILE A 154 20.58 13.67 37.84
C ILE A 154 20.20 14.82 38.78
N CYS A 155 19.05 15.49 38.57
CA CYS A 155 18.60 16.59 39.45
C CYS A 155 18.04 16.11 40.80
N LYS A 156 17.90 14.80 41.03
CA LYS A 156 17.38 14.18 42.24
C LYS A 156 18.50 13.70 43.19
N CYS A 157 19.76 13.73 42.71
CA CYS A 157 20.98 13.50 43.47
C CYS A 157 21.59 14.85 43.95
#